data_b6c7b04539f3f77d5e3457ff1833f928
#
_entry.id   b6c7b04539f3f77d5e3457ff1833f928
#
_cell.length_a   1.000
_cell.length_b   1.000
_cell.length_c   1.000
_cell.angle_alpha   90.00
_cell.angle_beta   90.00
_cell.angle_gamma   90.00
#
_symmetry.space_group_name_H-M   'P 1'
#
loop_
_entity.id
_entity.type
_entity.pdbx_description
1 polymer ?
#
loop_
_entity_poly.entity_id
_entity_poly.type
_entity_poly.pdbx_seq_one_letter_code
_entity_poly.pdbx_strand_id
1 'polypeptide(L)'
;MIDGNVPLIVIWIYGQSGLGKTRLAKKIATDKGNPWFISGSSRVLFQNYNGEHTIVLDELRPDDGLTYRDMLRLLDPYGFDMNAPSRYRDKAIAADLIIITSPFTPKEFYDKLFNNTIPLFDFIDSFNQLL
;
A
#
# COMPACT_ATOMS: atom_id res chain seq x y z
N MET A 1 -3.06 20.39 8.19
CA MET A 1 -3.03 19.72 8.47
C MET A 1 -3.31 19.21 9.22
N ILE A 2 -3.69 18.99 9.23
CA ILE A 2 -3.94 18.51 10.04
C ILE A 2 -3.07 18.51 10.80
N ASP A 3 -3.16 18.70 11.51
CA ASP A 3 -2.26 18.68 12.52
C ASP A 3 -1.45 17.44 12.54
N GLY A 4 -1.54 16.68 11.57
CA GLY A 4 -0.73 15.48 11.48
C GLY A 4 -1.05 14.41 12.49
N ASN A 5 -2.14 14.56 13.20
CA ASN A 5 -2.48 13.60 14.23
C ASN A 5 -3.56 12.61 13.82
N VAL A 6 -4.07 12.74 12.61
CA VAL A 6 -5.06 11.79 12.12
C VAL A 6 -4.31 10.56 11.62
N PRO A 7 -4.53 9.40 12.24
CA PRO A 7 -3.82 8.20 11.80
C PRO A 7 -4.31 7.75 10.43
N LEU A 8 -3.40 7.15 9.69
CA LEU A 8 -3.73 6.55 8.42
C LEU A 8 -4.68 5.36 8.64
N ILE A 9 -5.70 5.28 7.82
CA ILE A 9 -6.60 4.12 7.79
C ILE A 9 -6.25 3.31 6.56
N VAL A 10 -6.10 2.00 6.73
CA VAL A 10 -5.81 1.09 5.64
C VAL A 10 -6.94 0.07 5.55
N ILE A 11 -7.51 -0.05 4.37
CA ILE A 11 -8.52 -1.06 4.09
C ILE A 11 -7.93 -2.05 3.09
N TRP A 12 -7.96 -3.33 3.44
CA TRP A 12 -7.39 -4.38 2.60
C TRP A 12 -8.51 -5.27 2.12
N ILE A 13 -8.74 -5.29 0.81
CA ILE A 13 -9.78 -6.09 0.18
C ILE A 13 -9.10 -7.19 -0.60
N TYR A 14 -9.38 -8.45 -0.24
CA TYR A 14 -8.69 -9.57 -0.88
C TYR A 14 -9.70 -10.61 -1.37
N GLY A 15 -9.23 -11.46 -2.25
CA GLY A 15 -10.05 -12.52 -2.80
C GLY A 15 -9.70 -12.76 -4.25
N GLN A 16 -10.37 -13.73 -4.85
CA GLN A 16 -10.14 -14.08 -6.24
C GLN A 16 -10.53 -12.94 -7.17
N SER A 17 -9.91 -12.94 -8.35
CA SER A 17 -10.26 -11.98 -9.38
C SER A 17 -11.73 -12.14 -9.77
N GLY A 18 -12.36 -11.04 -10.15
CA GLY A 18 -13.73 -11.09 -10.63
C GLY A 18 -14.78 -11.00 -9.55
N LEU A 19 -14.40 -10.83 -8.29
CA LEU A 19 -15.36 -10.71 -7.20
C LEU A 19 -15.80 -9.29 -6.93
N GLY A 20 -15.32 -8.32 -7.72
CA GLY A 20 -15.74 -6.93 -7.54
C GLY A 20 -14.91 -6.14 -6.57
N LYS A 21 -13.68 -6.57 -6.28
CA LYS A 21 -12.80 -5.85 -5.34
C LYS A 21 -12.53 -4.43 -5.80
N THR A 22 -12.18 -4.26 -7.06
CA THR A 22 -11.89 -2.94 -7.62
C THR A 22 -13.09 -2.02 -7.55
N ARG A 23 -14.27 -2.55 -7.88
CA ARG A 23 -15.49 -1.77 -7.81
C ARG A 23 -15.75 -1.30 -6.38
N LEU A 24 -15.57 -2.19 -5.42
CA LEU A 24 -15.78 -1.83 -4.02
C LEU A 24 -14.80 -0.77 -3.57
N ALA A 25 -13.52 -0.93 -3.95
CA ALA A 25 -12.50 0.05 -3.59
C ALA A 25 -12.83 1.44 -4.16
N LYS A 26 -13.25 1.48 -5.40
CA LYS A 26 -13.61 2.74 -6.05
C LYS A 26 -14.83 3.38 -5.38
N LYS A 27 -15.79 2.56 -4.97
CA LYS A 27 -16.95 3.07 -4.28
C LYS A 27 -16.57 3.69 -2.95
N ILE A 28 -15.74 3.01 -2.18
CA ILE A 28 -15.27 3.54 -0.89
C ILE A 28 -14.54 4.86 -1.11
N ALA A 29 -13.64 4.91 -2.09
CA ALA A 29 -12.88 6.11 -2.37
C ALA A 29 -13.79 7.27 -2.77
N THR A 30 -14.76 7.00 -3.63
CA THR A 30 -15.71 8.02 -4.09
C THR A 30 -16.57 8.52 -2.94
N ASP A 31 -17.03 7.63 -2.07
CA ASP A 31 -17.84 8.02 -0.92
C ASP A 31 -17.05 8.87 0.06
N LYS A 32 -15.73 8.63 0.16
CA LYS A 32 -14.88 9.43 1.02
C LYS A 32 -14.73 10.84 0.48
N GLY A 33 -14.66 11.00 -0.83
CA GLY A 33 -14.57 12.31 -1.47
C GLY A 33 -13.51 12.36 -2.56
N ASN A 34 -13.70 13.28 -3.48
CA ASN A 34 -12.77 13.51 -4.58
C ASN A 34 -11.81 14.64 -4.22
N PRO A 35 -10.64 14.67 -4.83
CA PRO A 35 -10.12 13.68 -5.77
C PRO A 35 -9.50 12.50 -5.01
N TRP A 36 -9.46 11.36 -5.67
CA TRP A 36 -8.74 10.22 -5.13
C TRP A 36 -7.87 9.63 -6.25
N PHE A 37 -6.83 8.93 -5.83
CA PHE A 37 -5.83 8.39 -6.74
C PHE A 37 -5.99 6.88 -6.84
N ILE A 38 -5.82 6.33 -8.04
CA ILE A 38 -5.72 4.89 -8.23
C ILE A 38 -4.39 4.59 -8.89
N SER A 39 -3.71 3.56 -8.41
CA SER A 39 -2.40 3.18 -8.90
C SER A 39 -2.43 2.85 -10.37
N GLY A 40 -1.34 3.16 -11.05
CA GLY A 40 -1.19 2.80 -12.45
C GLY A 40 -0.76 1.35 -12.61
N SER A 41 -0.08 1.08 -13.70
CA SER A 41 0.44 -0.25 -13.93
C SER A 41 1.49 -0.58 -12.89
N SER A 42 1.77 -1.87 -12.76
CA SER A 42 2.53 -2.39 -11.64
C SER A 42 3.88 -1.73 -11.40
N ARG A 43 4.54 -1.25 -12.43
CA ARG A 43 5.90 -0.74 -12.25
C ARG A 43 5.96 0.73 -11.89
N VAL A 44 4.86 1.45 -12.04
CA VAL A 44 4.86 2.90 -11.85
C VAL A 44 3.63 3.28 -11.06
N LEU A 45 3.56 2.72 -9.85
CA LEU A 45 2.35 2.83 -9.04
C LEU A 45 1.93 4.27 -8.77
N PHE A 46 2.89 5.14 -8.52
CA PHE A 46 2.59 6.51 -8.10
C PHE A 46 2.92 7.54 -9.16
N GLN A 47 3.04 7.13 -10.42
CA GLN A 47 3.48 8.05 -11.48
C GLN A 47 2.63 9.30 -11.56
N ASN A 48 1.32 9.15 -11.45
CA ASN A 48 0.40 10.27 -11.59
C ASN A 48 -0.16 10.76 -10.26
N TYR A 49 0.43 10.32 -9.16
CA TYR A 49 -0.01 10.75 -7.85
C TYR A 49 0.32 12.23 -7.67
N ASN A 50 -0.64 12.98 -7.17
CA ASN A 50 -0.50 14.42 -7.03
C ASN A 50 -1.03 14.89 -5.67
N GLY A 51 -0.78 14.14 -4.61
CA GLY A 51 -1.12 14.56 -3.26
C GLY A 51 -2.52 14.24 -2.81
N GLU A 52 -3.23 13.41 -3.54
CA GLU A 52 -4.59 13.02 -3.14
C GLU A 52 -4.57 12.36 -1.76
N HIS A 53 -5.60 12.62 -0.98
CA HIS A 53 -5.68 12.09 0.39
C HIS A 53 -6.17 10.66 0.45
N THR A 54 -6.79 10.16 -0.59
CA THR A 54 -7.23 8.77 -0.68
C THR A 54 -6.49 8.11 -1.84
N ILE A 55 -5.87 6.97 -1.55
CA ILE A 55 -5.10 6.22 -2.52
C ILE A 55 -5.70 4.82 -2.64
N VAL A 56 -5.95 4.38 -3.87
CA VAL A 56 -6.33 2.99 -4.15
C VAL A 56 -5.15 2.32 -4.82
N LEU A 57 -4.61 1.29 -4.18
CA LEU A 57 -3.59 0.44 -4.79
C LEU A 57 -4.31 -0.80 -5.30
N ASP A 58 -4.59 -0.80 -6.59
CA ASP A 58 -5.46 -1.79 -7.21
C ASP A 58 -4.67 -3.00 -7.69
N GLU A 59 -5.15 -4.20 -7.37
CA GLU A 59 -4.53 -5.46 -7.75
C GLU A 59 -3.07 -5.51 -7.36
N LEU A 60 -2.77 -5.12 -6.13
CA LEU A 60 -1.40 -5.08 -5.66
C LEU A 60 -0.87 -6.50 -5.46
N ARG A 61 0.34 -6.74 -5.92
CA ARG A 61 0.98 -8.04 -5.81
C ARG A 61 2.39 -7.88 -5.25
N PRO A 62 2.94 -8.92 -4.64
CA PRO A 62 4.27 -8.80 -4.01
C PRO A 62 5.40 -8.45 -4.97
N ASP A 63 5.20 -8.64 -6.28
CA ASP A 63 6.24 -8.34 -7.26
C ASP A 63 6.01 -7.01 -7.98
N ASP A 64 5.18 -6.14 -7.44
CA ASP A 64 4.82 -4.88 -8.09
C ASP A 64 5.83 -3.75 -7.81
N GLY A 65 6.99 -4.08 -7.30
CA GLY A 65 8.04 -3.09 -7.14
C GLY A 65 8.15 -2.46 -5.77
N LEU A 66 7.23 -2.74 -4.87
CA LEU A 66 7.34 -2.28 -3.49
C LEU A 66 8.06 -3.34 -2.68
N THR A 67 9.06 -2.91 -1.91
CA THR A 67 9.75 -3.81 -1.01
C THR A 67 8.98 -3.92 0.30
N TYR A 68 9.38 -4.88 1.13
CA TYR A 68 8.81 -5.00 2.47
C TYR A 68 8.98 -3.70 3.25
N ARG A 69 10.15 -3.08 3.14
CA ARG A 69 10.42 -1.81 3.81
C ARG A 69 9.51 -0.71 3.27
N ASP A 70 9.31 -0.68 1.96
CA ASP A 70 8.42 0.31 1.36
C ASP A 70 7.02 0.18 1.92
N MET A 71 6.53 -1.05 2.07
CA MET A 71 5.19 -1.27 2.62
C MET A 71 5.10 -0.83 4.06
N LEU A 72 6.11 -1.13 4.86
CA LEU A 72 6.11 -0.70 6.26
C LEU A 72 6.04 0.82 6.36
N ARG A 73 6.79 1.52 5.52
CA ARG A 73 6.79 2.97 5.55
C ARG A 73 5.49 3.56 5.02
N LEU A 74 4.99 3.00 3.94
CA LEU A 74 3.78 3.50 3.31
C LEU A 74 2.57 3.36 4.22
N LEU A 75 2.50 2.28 4.98
CA LEU A 75 1.34 1.96 5.80
C LEU A 75 1.53 2.33 7.28
N ASP A 76 2.58 3.06 7.59
CA ASP A 76 2.79 3.55 8.95
C ASP A 76 1.69 4.56 9.29
N PRO A 77 0.87 4.30 10.32
CA PRO A 77 -0.24 5.21 10.63
C PRO A 77 0.20 6.61 11.04
N TYR A 78 1.45 6.77 11.45
CA TYR A 78 1.95 8.07 11.90
C TYR A 78 3.07 8.59 11.01
N GLY A 79 3.15 8.12 9.78
CA GLY A 79 4.23 8.47 8.88
C GLY A 79 3.97 9.72 8.07
N PHE A 80 3.56 10.80 8.74
CA PHE A 80 3.19 12.01 8.01
C PHE A 80 4.39 12.70 7.35
N ASP A 81 5.60 12.34 7.70
CA ASP A 81 6.78 12.83 7.00
C ASP A 81 7.22 11.90 5.90
N MET A 82 6.44 10.89 5.63
CA MET A 82 6.84 9.88 4.70
C MET A 82 6.82 10.38 3.28
N ASN A 83 7.84 10.04 2.53
CA ASN A 83 7.85 10.20 1.10
C ASN A 83 7.44 8.90 0.45
N ALA A 84 7.09 8.96 -0.83
CA ALA A 84 6.85 7.75 -1.59
C ALA A 84 8.08 6.85 -1.53
N PRO A 85 7.91 5.54 -1.79
CA PRO A 85 9.05 4.62 -1.83
C PRO A 85 10.19 5.16 -2.68
N SER A 86 11.40 4.68 -2.44
CA SER A 86 12.61 5.32 -2.96
C SER A 86 12.61 5.58 -4.46
N ARG A 87 11.95 4.73 -5.25
CA ARG A 87 11.87 4.96 -6.70
C ARG A 87 10.87 6.06 -7.06
N TYR A 88 10.13 6.58 -6.08
CA TYR A 88 9.16 7.67 -6.25
C TYR A 88 9.43 8.79 -5.27
N ARG A 89 10.67 8.98 -4.90
CA ARG A 89 11.02 9.83 -3.76
C ARG A 89 10.68 11.30 -3.93
N ASP A 90 10.41 11.72 -5.15
CA ASP A 90 10.02 13.11 -5.35
C ASP A 90 8.55 13.37 -5.03
N LYS A 91 7.84 12.33 -4.61
CA LYS A 91 6.42 12.46 -4.32
C LYS A 91 6.18 12.21 -2.84
N ALA A 92 5.70 13.24 -2.17
CA ALA A 92 5.29 13.10 -0.77
C ALA A 92 3.90 12.46 -0.72
N ILE A 93 3.74 11.51 0.19
CA ILE A 93 2.46 10.83 0.37
C ILE A 93 1.66 11.59 1.41
N ALA A 94 0.48 12.04 1.01
CA ALA A 94 -0.39 12.83 1.88
C ALA A 94 -1.66 12.10 2.26
N ALA A 95 -1.71 10.79 2.08
CA ALA A 95 -2.95 10.04 2.24
C ALA A 95 -3.32 9.84 3.70
N ASP A 96 -4.62 9.92 3.97
CA ASP A 96 -5.17 9.50 5.25
C ASP A 96 -6.02 8.23 5.09
N LEU A 97 -6.21 7.76 3.88
CA LEU A 97 -6.88 6.49 3.60
C LEU A 97 -6.18 5.81 2.44
N ILE A 98 -5.77 4.56 2.63
CA ILE A 98 -5.22 3.74 1.57
C ILE A 98 -6.07 2.49 1.47
N ILE A 99 -6.60 2.22 0.28
CA ILE A 99 -7.40 1.04 0.01
C ILE A 99 -6.59 0.14 -0.91
N ILE A 100 -6.35 -1.08 -0.48
CA ILE A 100 -5.56 -2.03 -1.25
C ILE A 100 -6.49 -3.16 -1.70
N THR A 101 -6.46 -3.50 -2.98
CA THR A 101 -7.08 -4.74 -3.44
C THR A 101 -5.97 -5.68 -3.84
N SER A 102 -6.15 -6.97 -3.55
CA SER A 102 -5.13 -7.96 -3.81
C SER A 102 -5.76 -9.34 -3.86
N PRO A 103 -5.18 -10.28 -4.63
CA PRO A 103 -5.63 -11.67 -4.54
C PRO A 103 -5.16 -12.34 -3.24
N PHE A 104 -4.27 -11.70 -2.47
CA PHE A 104 -3.68 -12.28 -1.27
C PHE A 104 -4.21 -11.61 -0.03
N THR A 105 -4.31 -12.37 1.08
CA THR A 105 -4.53 -11.77 2.38
C THR A 105 -3.30 -10.95 2.76
N PRO A 106 -3.42 -10.04 3.73
CA PRO A 106 -2.24 -9.30 4.18
C PRO A 106 -1.10 -10.21 4.60
N LYS A 107 -1.40 -11.28 5.33
CA LYS A 107 -0.35 -12.21 5.76
C LYS A 107 0.33 -12.87 4.57
N GLU A 108 -0.45 -13.38 3.63
CA GLU A 108 0.12 -14.01 2.44
C GLU A 108 0.97 -13.02 1.66
N PHE A 109 0.49 -11.79 1.54
CA PHE A 109 1.20 -10.77 0.80
C PHE A 109 2.55 -10.49 1.43
N TYR A 110 2.56 -10.26 2.75
CA TYR A 110 3.80 -9.94 3.44
C TYR A 110 4.76 -11.12 3.45
N ASP A 111 4.25 -12.34 3.58
CA ASP A 111 5.12 -13.52 3.53
C ASP A 111 5.83 -13.62 2.18
N LYS A 112 5.10 -13.40 1.10
CA LYS A 112 5.69 -13.45 -0.23
C LYS A 112 6.65 -12.30 -0.47
N LEU A 113 6.29 -11.13 0.00
CA LEU A 113 7.14 -9.95 -0.16
C LEU A 113 8.43 -10.10 0.62
N PHE A 114 8.35 -10.64 1.81
CA PHE A 114 9.50 -10.86 2.67
C PHE A 114 10.47 -11.83 2.00
N ASN A 115 9.96 -12.92 1.44
CA ASN A 115 10.78 -13.88 0.74
C ASN A 115 11.48 -13.28 -0.49
N ASN A 116 10.83 -12.33 -1.15
CA ASN A 116 11.39 -11.70 -2.34
C ASN A 116 12.42 -10.63 -2.02
N THR A 117 12.39 -10.12 -0.79
CA THR A 117 13.22 -8.97 -0.41
C THR A 117 14.44 -9.37 0.38
N ILE A 118 14.37 -10.46 1.16
CA ILE A 118 15.39 -10.88 2.09
C ILE A 118 15.76 -12.33 1.78
N PRO A 119 17.05 -12.68 1.77
CA PRO A 119 17.44 -14.07 1.58
C PRO A 119 16.73 -14.97 2.59
N LEU A 120 16.45 -16.20 2.19
CA LEU A 120 15.68 -17.12 3.01
C LEU A 120 16.25 -17.26 4.43
N PHE A 121 17.55 -17.27 4.52
CA PHE A 121 18.23 -17.36 5.81
C PHE A 121 17.83 -16.20 6.72
N ASP A 122 17.86 -14.97 6.19
CA ASP A 122 17.50 -13.80 6.98
C ASP A 122 16.01 -13.75 7.27
N PHE A 123 15.20 -14.26 6.36
CA PHE A 123 13.78 -14.33 6.55
C PHE A 123 13.43 -15.17 7.77
N ILE A 124 14.06 -16.33 7.92
CA ILE A 124 13.78 -17.21 9.05
C ILE A 124 14.15 -16.54 10.36
N ASP A 125 15.31 -15.88 10.40
CA ASP A 125 15.72 -15.16 11.59
C ASP A 125 14.73 -14.06 11.94
N SER A 126 14.36 -13.27 10.96
CA SER A 126 13.45 -12.15 11.19
C SER A 126 12.09 -12.64 11.65
N PHE A 127 11.61 -13.73 11.07
CA PHE A 127 10.34 -14.31 11.47
C PHE A 127 10.37 -14.75 12.92
N ASN A 128 11.44 -15.38 13.34
CA ASN A 128 11.59 -15.83 14.71
C ASN A 128 11.61 -14.67 15.69
N GLN A 129 12.16 -13.54 15.28
CA GLN A 129 12.16 -12.36 16.12
C GLN A 129 10.78 -11.73 16.24
N LEU A 130 9.94 -11.92 15.26
CA LEU A 130 8.59 -11.36 15.29
C LEU A 130 7.65 -12.18 16.15
N LEU A 131 7.99 -13.43 16.38
CA LEU A 131 7.16 -14.29 17.21
C LEU A 131 7.41 -14.02 18.69
#